data_aa7632e4979c79752eda5b5e2d8e627b
#
_entry.id   aa7632e4979c79752eda5b5e2d8e627b
#
_cell.length_a   1.000
_cell.length_b   1.000
_cell.length_c   1.000
_cell.angle_alpha   90.00
_cell.angle_beta   90.00
_cell.angle_gamma   90.00
#
_symmetry.space_group_name_H-M   'P 1'
#
loop_
_entity.id
_entity.type
_entity.pdbx_description
1 polymer ?
#
loop_
_entity_poly.entity_id
_entity_poly.type
_entity_poly.pdbx_seq_one_letter_code
_entity_poly.pdbx_strand_id
1 'polypeptide(L)'
;MSKDDAEIEHRSSTTAVPYINVTPLIDVLLVLLIIFMVVTPLKPSRFKADIPTQRDPNEDLSKLKPNPLTLVVTISPDLQIKLNQDSLGSVNDTAPLAQKLNMTFKERLSQRAYKIGMENRTDLKDEDRIEKTVFVKAPRAAKYGDVVKVIDAIKGAGANPVGLQVDDLP
;
A
#
# COMPACT_ATOMS: atom_id res chain seq x y z
N MET A 1 64.86 38.36 73.39
CA MET A 1 65.47 37.56 72.34
C MET A 1 64.38 36.63 71.87
N SER A 2 63.71 37.09 71.02
CA SER A 2 63.25 36.83 69.64
C SER A 2 63.18 35.36 69.32
N LYS A 3 62.00 34.92 68.98
CA LYS A 3 61.76 34.00 67.80
C LYS A 3 60.31 34.05 67.40
N ASP A 4 60.09 34.69 66.30
CA ASP A 4 58.88 34.65 65.51
C ASP A 4 58.75 33.24 64.89
N ASP A 5 57.70 32.53 65.23
CA ASP A 5 57.27 31.33 64.45
C ASP A 5 56.07 31.71 63.63
N ALA A 6 56.33 31.92 62.37
CA ALA A 6 55.32 32.14 61.38
C ALA A 6 54.56 30.83 61.03
N GLU A 7 53.31 30.74 61.48
CA GLU A 7 52.39 29.69 61.06
C GLU A 7 51.98 29.96 59.54
N ILE A 8 52.40 29.05 58.71
CA ILE A 8 51.96 29.01 57.33
C ILE A 8 50.61 28.31 57.25
N GLU A 9 49.51 29.08 57.14
CA GLU A 9 48.24 28.52 56.90
C GLU A 9 48.20 27.96 55.46
N HIS A 10 48.18 26.64 55.34
CA HIS A 10 47.83 25.96 54.09
C HIS A 10 46.36 26.15 53.84
N ARG A 11 46.01 27.17 53.02
CA ARG A 11 44.67 27.24 52.35
C ARG A 11 44.58 26.15 51.33
N SER A 12 43.92 25.04 51.67
CA SER A 12 43.48 24.07 50.69
C SER A 12 42.32 24.70 49.89
N SER A 13 42.58 25.10 48.68
CA SER A 13 41.57 25.50 47.73
C SER A 13 40.76 24.28 47.29
N THR A 14 39.62 24.04 47.93
CA THR A 14 38.64 23.08 47.44
C THR A 14 38.02 23.66 46.17
N THR A 15 38.53 23.24 45.02
CA THR A 15 37.90 23.48 43.74
C THR A 15 36.54 22.79 43.73
N ALA A 16 35.46 23.57 43.84
CA ALA A 16 34.11 23.05 43.71
C ALA A 16 33.93 22.59 42.26
N VAL A 17 33.89 21.27 42.08
CA VAL A 17 33.53 20.67 40.78
C VAL A 17 32.02 20.85 40.60
N PRO A 18 31.55 21.57 39.61
CA PRO A 18 30.11 21.76 39.38
C PRO A 18 29.50 20.40 39.02
N TYR A 19 28.71 19.83 39.90
CA TYR A 19 27.91 18.66 39.63
C TYR A 19 26.72 19.07 38.76
N ILE A 20 26.78 18.75 37.46
CA ILE A 20 25.64 18.93 36.55
C ILE A 20 24.65 17.82 36.88
N ASN A 21 23.46 18.17 37.37
CA ASN A 21 22.39 17.21 37.56
C ASN A 21 21.84 16.81 36.20
N VAL A 22 22.20 15.62 35.73
CA VAL A 22 21.78 15.08 34.41
C VAL A 22 20.37 14.46 34.42
N THR A 23 19.77 14.33 35.62
CA THR A 23 18.46 13.69 35.76
C THR A 23 17.36 14.33 34.90
N PRO A 24 17.22 15.67 34.82
CA PRO A 24 16.22 16.27 33.96
C PRO A 24 16.48 16.02 32.48
N LEU A 25 17.74 15.86 32.08
CA LEU A 25 18.12 15.61 30.69
C LEU A 25 17.76 14.17 30.28
N ILE A 26 18.05 13.20 31.13
CA ILE A 26 17.71 11.79 30.82
C ILE A 26 16.21 11.56 30.83
N ASP A 27 15.43 12.27 31.64
CA ASP A 27 13.98 12.18 31.65
C ASP A 27 13.37 12.65 30.33
N VAL A 28 13.80 13.81 29.82
CA VAL A 28 13.36 14.31 28.51
C VAL A 28 13.75 13.34 27.37
N LEU A 29 14.96 12.79 27.41
CA LEU A 29 15.41 11.81 26.41
C LEU A 29 14.59 10.53 26.47
N LEU A 30 14.22 10.06 27.66
CA LEU A 30 13.42 8.86 27.85
C LEU A 30 11.99 9.07 27.34
N VAL A 31 11.37 10.23 27.63
CA VAL A 31 10.05 10.59 27.12
C VAL A 31 10.06 10.68 25.59
N LEU A 32 11.06 11.31 24.98
CA LEU A 32 11.22 11.35 23.53
C LEU A 32 11.37 9.95 22.93
N LEU A 33 12.14 9.09 23.56
CA LEU A 33 12.32 7.70 23.12
C LEU A 33 10.98 6.95 23.12
N ILE A 34 10.18 7.10 24.19
CA ILE A 34 8.85 6.47 24.27
C ILE A 34 7.92 7.02 23.21
N ILE A 35 7.91 8.34 22.99
CA ILE A 35 7.08 8.95 21.93
C ILE A 35 7.46 8.40 20.55
N PHE A 36 8.75 8.31 20.23
CA PHE A 36 9.20 7.73 18.96
C PHE A 36 8.90 6.23 18.83
N MET A 37 8.85 5.51 19.95
CA MET A 37 8.48 4.09 19.96
C MET A 37 6.97 3.89 19.73
N VAL A 38 6.13 4.77 20.31
CA VAL A 38 4.66 4.71 20.19
C VAL A 38 4.17 5.23 18.85
N VAL A 39 4.83 6.26 18.28
CA VAL A 39 4.57 6.75 16.93
C VAL A 39 5.19 5.77 15.93
N THR A 40 4.60 4.58 15.81
CA THR A 40 4.95 3.70 14.69
C THR A 40 4.58 4.41 13.39
N PRO A 41 5.53 4.66 12.48
CA PRO A 41 5.18 5.22 11.18
C PRO A 41 4.19 4.27 10.53
N LEU A 42 2.98 4.77 10.25
CA LEU A 42 2.03 4.08 9.38
C LEU A 42 2.81 3.79 8.10
N LYS A 43 3.16 2.53 7.88
CA LYS A 43 3.78 2.13 6.63
C LYS A 43 2.82 2.58 5.53
N PRO A 44 3.21 3.52 4.66
CA PRO A 44 2.38 3.82 3.52
C PRO A 44 2.13 2.48 2.82
N SER A 45 0.86 2.12 2.64
CA SER A 45 0.50 0.96 1.85
C SER A 45 1.11 1.18 0.48
N ARG A 46 2.27 0.57 0.24
CA ARG A 46 2.91 0.63 -1.07
C ARG A 46 1.95 -0.07 -2.00
N PHE A 47 1.36 0.69 -2.90
CA PHE A 47 0.73 0.13 -4.06
C PHE A 47 1.78 -0.73 -4.76
N LYS A 48 1.71 -2.05 -4.60
CA LYS A 48 2.32 -2.93 -5.57
C LYS A 48 1.43 -2.85 -6.80
N ALA A 49 1.66 -1.87 -7.64
CA ALA A 49 1.27 -1.98 -9.02
C ALA A 49 2.19 -3.07 -9.58
N ASP A 50 1.68 -4.27 -9.75
CA ASP A 50 2.30 -5.23 -10.62
C ASP A 50 2.18 -4.63 -12.03
N ILE A 51 3.18 -3.83 -12.39
CA ILE A 51 3.37 -3.37 -13.76
C ILE A 51 3.65 -4.66 -14.53
N PRO A 52 2.80 -5.05 -15.50
CA PRO A 52 3.12 -6.18 -16.35
C PRO A 52 4.52 -5.94 -16.90
N THR A 53 5.42 -6.86 -16.63
CA THR A 53 6.78 -6.84 -17.17
C THR A 53 6.62 -6.58 -18.68
N GLN A 54 7.37 -5.63 -19.21
CA GLN A 54 7.40 -5.39 -20.65
C GLN A 54 7.57 -6.75 -21.32
N ARG A 55 6.55 -7.17 -22.07
CA ARG A 55 6.53 -8.48 -22.70
C ARG A 55 7.76 -8.57 -23.62
N ASP A 56 8.48 -9.68 -23.52
CA ASP A 56 9.52 -10.00 -24.48
C ASP A 56 8.87 -10.01 -25.87
N PRO A 57 9.41 -9.24 -26.84
CA PRO A 57 8.83 -9.18 -28.20
C PRO A 57 8.78 -10.55 -28.91
N ASN A 58 9.53 -11.54 -28.38
CA ASN A 58 9.63 -12.91 -28.91
C ASN A 58 8.76 -13.93 -28.18
N GLU A 59 7.95 -13.52 -27.18
CA GLU A 59 7.07 -14.45 -26.50
C GLU A 59 5.92 -14.84 -27.43
N ASP A 60 5.82 -16.11 -27.73
CA ASP A 60 4.83 -16.70 -28.66
C ASP A 60 3.42 -16.53 -28.07
N LEU A 61 2.76 -15.44 -28.42
CA LEU A 61 1.42 -15.07 -27.93
C LEU A 61 0.36 -16.13 -28.24
N SER A 62 0.62 -17.02 -29.20
CA SER A 62 -0.27 -18.11 -29.58
C SER A 62 -0.38 -19.20 -28.49
N LYS A 63 0.57 -19.27 -27.56
CA LYS A 63 0.60 -20.26 -26.46
C LYS A 63 -0.04 -19.76 -25.18
N LEU A 64 -0.30 -18.45 -25.05
CA LEU A 64 -0.95 -17.89 -23.89
C LEU A 64 -2.46 -18.10 -24.01
N LYS A 65 -2.98 -19.11 -23.32
CA LYS A 65 -4.43 -19.25 -23.14
C LYS A 65 -4.90 -18.08 -22.27
N PRO A 66 -5.79 -17.19 -22.79
CA PRO A 66 -6.35 -16.14 -21.95
C PRO A 66 -7.02 -16.77 -20.72
N ASN A 67 -6.72 -16.25 -19.54
CA ASN A 67 -7.41 -16.72 -18.33
C ASN A 67 -8.90 -16.34 -18.46
N PRO A 68 -9.83 -17.32 -18.55
CA PRO A 68 -11.26 -17.03 -18.73
C PRO A 68 -11.86 -16.26 -17.54
N LEU A 69 -11.16 -16.25 -16.42
CA LEU A 69 -11.58 -15.53 -15.23
C LEU A 69 -11.07 -14.07 -15.21
N THR A 70 -10.36 -13.62 -16.23
CA THR A 70 -9.88 -12.23 -16.29
C THR A 70 -11.05 -11.25 -16.38
N LEU A 71 -11.04 -10.25 -15.50
CA LEU A 71 -11.99 -9.15 -15.50
C LEU A 71 -11.29 -7.89 -16.03
N VAL A 72 -11.90 -7.25 -17.01
CA VAL A 72 -11.39 -6.01 -17.60
C VAL A 72 -12.43 -4.92 -17.45
N VAL A 73 -12.07 -3.87 -16.73
CA VAL A 73 -12.87 -2.66 -16.61
C VAL A 73 -12.33 -1.64 -17.60
N THR A 74 -13.13 -1.27 -18.59
CA THR A 74 -12.77 -0.28 -19.60
C THR A 74 -13.45 1.05 -19.30
N ILE A 75 -12.66 2.12 -19.26
CA ILE A 75 -13.15 3.49 -19.17
C ILE A 75 -13.15 4.05 -20.60
N SER A 76 -14.31 4.47 -21.08
CA SER A 76 -14.43 5.12 -22.38
C SER A 76 -14.11 6.62 -22.31
N PRO A 77 -13.79 7.30 -23.41
CA PRO A 77 -13.59 8.76 -23.44
C PRO A 77 -14.79 9.55 -22.90
N ASP A 78 -16.01 9.01 -23.04
CA ASP A 78 -17.25 9.57 -22.52
C ASP A 78 -17.48 9.30 -21.03
N LEU A 79 -16.44 8.86 -20.31
CA LEU A 79 -16.49 8.52 -18.89
C LEU A 79 -17.48 7.39 -18.56
N GLN A 80 -17.84 6.56 -19.54
CA GLN A 80 -18.63 5.36 -19.32
C GLN A 80 -17.74 4.21 -18.87
N ILE A 81 -18.27 3.37 -17.97
CA ILE A 81 -17.57 2.19 -17.44
C ILE A 81 -18.20 0.93 -18.04
N LYS A 82 -17.35 0.04 -18.53
CA LYS A 82 -17.73 -1.30 -18.98
C LYS A 82 -16.93 -2.34 -18.22
N LEU A 83 -17.59 -3.39 -17.76
CA LEU A 83 -16.93 -4.59 -17.23
C LEU A 83 -17.03 -5.69 -18.28
N ASN A 84 -15.90 -6.04 -18.89
CA ASN A 84 -15.83 -6.85 -20.09
C ASN A 84 -16.70 -6.28 -21.22
N GLN A 85 -17.92 -6.79 -21.40
CA GLN A 85 -18.87 -6.32 -22.42
C GLN A 85 -20.10 -5.61 -21.81
N ASP A 86 -20.29 -5.71 -20.49
CA ASP A 86 -21.44 -5.12 -19.78
C ASP A 86 -21.19 -3.64 -19.49
N SER A 87 -22.10 -2.76 -19.91
CA SER A 87 -22.07 -1.34 -19.51
C SER A 87 -22.62 -1.19 -18.10
N LEU A 88 -21.82 -0.61 -17.20
CA LEU A 88 -22.12 -0.53 -15.76
C LEU A 88 -22.16 0.91 -15.20
N GLY A 89 -22.55 1.87 -16.04
CA GLY A 89 -22.69 3.26 -15.60
C GLY A 89 -21.49 4.13 -15.98
N SER A 90 -21.17 5.08 -15.13
CA SER A 90 -20.14 6.09 -15.42
C SER A 90 -19.15 6.24 -14.27
N VAL A 91 -18.05 6.95 -14.54
CA VAL A 91 -17.02 7.29 -13.52
C VAL A 91 -17.59 8.10 -12.35
N ASN A 92 -18.71 8.81 -12.57
CA ASN A 92 -19.37 9.57 -11.51
C ASN A 92 -20.29 8.71 -10.64
N ASP A 93 -20.69 7.53 -11.13
CA ASP A 93 -21.46 6.54 -10.39
C ASP A 93 -20.84 5.16 -10.55
N THR A 94 -19.96 4.81 -9.63
CA THR A 94 -19.24 3.53 -9.61
C THR A 94 -19.95 2.45 -8.81
N ALA A 95 -21.11 2.75 -8.21
CA ALA A 95 -21.84 1.80 -7.38
C ALA A 95 -22.26 0.54 -8.14
N PRO A 96 -22.80 0.62 -9.39
CA PRO A 96 -23.15 -0.57 -10.17
C PRO A 96 -21.94 -1.47 -10.46
N LEU A 97 -20.77 -0.88 -10.73
CA LEU A 97 -19.53 -1.61 -10.94
C LEU A 97 -19.13 -2.39 -9.67
N ALA A 98 -19.12 -1.71 -8.51
CA ALA A 98 -18.77 -2.33 -7.24
C ALA A 98 -19.72 -3.48 -6.87
N GLN A 99 -21.03 -3.29 -7.09
CA GLN A 99 -22.03 -4.33 -6.85
C GLN A 99 -21.80 -5.55 -7.76
N LYS A 100 -21.59 -5.34 -9.06
CA LYS A 100 -21.35 -6.43 -10.02
C LYS A 100 -20.08 -7.22 -9.68
N LEU A 101 -19.00 -6.53 -9.31
CA LEU A 101 -17.76 -7.17 -8.88
C LEU A 101 -17.95 -8.00 -7.61
N ASN A 102 -18.64 -7.46 -6.60
CA ASN A 102 -18.95 -8.20 -5.36
C ASN A 102 -19.77 -9.46 -5.65
N MET A 103 -20.78 -9.37 -6.52
CA MET A 103 -21.57 -10.53 -6.94
C MET A 103 -20.69 -11.57 -7.64
N THR A 104 -19.86 -11.15 -8.59
CA THR A 104 -18.95 -12.02 -9.32
C THR A 104 -17.95 -12.72 -8.38
N PHE A 105 -17.39 -12.00 -7.39
CA PHE A 105 -16.45 -12.59 -6.45
C PHE A 105 -17.13 -13.58 -5.49
N LYS A 106 -18.36 -13.31 -5.07
CA LYS A 106 -19.17 -14.27 -4.28
C LYS A 106 -19.49 -15.53 -5.09
N GLU A 107 -19.85 -15.37 -6.36
CA GLU A 107 -20.08 -16.49 -7.26
C GLU A 107 -18.81 -17.33 -7.45
N ARG A 108 -17.66 -16.69 -7.69
CA ARG A 108 -16.37 -17.40 -7.78
C ARG A 108 -16.02 -18.16 -6.51
N LEU A 109 -16.34 -17.58 -5.35
CA LEU A 109 -16.12 -18.25 -4.06
C LEU A 109 -17.00 -19.49 -3.95
N SER A 110 -18.27 -19.40 -4.31
CA SER A 110 -19.19 -20.55 -4.27
C SER A 110 -18.81 -21.64 -5.27
N GLN A 111 -18.30 -21.26 -6.43
CA GLN A 111 -17.85 -22.16 -7.49
C GLN A 111 -16.40 -22.66 -7.30
N ARG A 112 -15.69 -22.16 -6.27
CA ARG A 112 -14.27 -22.45 -6.02
C ARG A 112 -13.38 -22.15 -7.24
N ALA A 113 -13.65 -21.05 -7.92
CA ALA A 113 -12.87 -20.58 -9.06
C ALA A 113 -11.52 -20.00 -8.60
N TYR A 114 -10.60 -20.89 -8.25
CA TYR A 114 -9.29 -20.52 -7.70
C TYR A 114 -8.36 -19.95 -8.77
N LYS A 115 -7.38 -19.17 -8.31
CA LYS A 115 -6.24 -18.74 -9.14
C LYS A 115 -5.45 -19.96 -9.59
N ILE A 116 -4.86 -19.89 -10.77
CA ILE A 116 -4.00 -20.94 -11.28
C ILE A 116 -2.89 -21.24 -10.27
N GLY A 117 -2.77 -22.52 -9.87
CA GLY A 117 -1.79 -22.98 -8.89
C GLY A 117 -2.20 -22.79 -7.42
N MET A 118 -3.42 -22.31 -7.13
CA MET A 118 -3.94 -22.16 -5.77
C MET A 118 -4.95 -23.26 -5.38
N GLU A 119 -5.24 -24.20 -6.28
CA GLU A 119 -6.23 -25.25 -6.08
C GLU A 119 -5.91 -26.13 -4.85
N ASN A 120 -4.63 -26.40 -4.62
CA ASN A 120 -4.16 -27.29 -3.56
C ASN A 120 -3.66 -26.57 -2.30
N ARG A 121 -3.76 -25.24 -2.25
CA ARG A 121 -3.28 -24.43 -1.11
C ARG A 121 -4.33 -24.37 -0.01
N THR A 122 -4.49 -25.48 0.73
CA THR A 122 -5.43 -25.58 1.86
C THR A 122 -4.98 -24.82 3.12
N ASP A 123 -3.76 -24.31 3.12
CA ASP A 123 -3.20 -23.42 4.15
C ASP A 123 -3.76 -22.00 4.09
N LEU A 124 -4.38 -21.62 2.96
CA LEU A 124 -4.99 -20.31 2.74
C LEU A 124 -6.52 -20.38 2.83
N LYS A 125 -7.14 -19.26 3.21
CA LYS A 125 -8.59 -19.12 3.16
C LYS A 125 -9.07 -19.16 1.71
N ASP A 126 -10.25 -19.69 1.46
CA ASP A 126 -10.84 -19.76 0.12
C ASP A 126 -10.96 -18.39 -0.54
N GLU A 127 -11.22 -17.33 0.27
CA GLU A 127 -11.28 -15.95 -0.20
C GLU A 127 -9.96 -15.44 -0.79
N ASP A 128 -8.81 -15.94 -0.31
CA ASP A 128 -7.48 -15.55 -0.79
C ASP A 128 -7.05 -16.36 -2.02
N ARG A 129 -7.70 -17.50 -2.24
CA ARG A 129 -7.41 -18.44 -3.31
C ARG A 129 -8.16 -18.14 -4.60
N ILE A 130 -9.34 -17.52 -4.51
CA ILE A 130 -10.15 -17.21 -5.70
C ILE A 130 -9.52 -16.11 -6.57
N GLU A 131 -9.84 -16.18 -7.86
CA GLU A 131 -9.37 -15.17 -8.82
C GLU A 131 -10.12 -13.85 -8.65
N LYS A 132 -9.41 -12.80 -8.21
CA LYS A 132 -9.95 -11.44 -7.99
C LYS A 132 -9.19 -10.38 -8.79
N THR A 133 -8.36 -10.81 -9.74
CA THR A 133 -7.60 -9.89 -10.57
C THR A 133 -8.54 -9.10 -11.48
N VAL A 134 -8.39 -7.79 -11.48
CA VAL A 134 -9.12 -6.87 -12.35
C VAL A 134 -8.13 -5.97 -13.06
N PHE A 135 -8.24 -5.88 -14.37
CA PHE A 135 -7.47 -4.95 -15.18
C PHE A 135 -8.34 -3.74 -15.52
N VAL A 136 -7.79 -2.55 -15.29
CA VAL A 136 -8.41 -1.29 -15.69
C VAL A 136 -7.77 -0.82 -16.98
N LYS A 137 -8.58 -0.61 -18.02
CA LYS A 137 -8.17 -0.08 -19.30
C LYS A 137 -8.70 1.34 -19.44
N ALA A 138 -7.80 2.31 -19.53
CA ALA A 138 -8.16 3.71 -19.62
C ALA A 138 -7.52 4.37 -20.85
N PRO A 139 -8.21 5.28 -21.55
CA PRO A 139 -7.62 6.05 -22.63
C PRO A 139 -6.59 7.02 -22.04
N ARG A 140 -5.53 7.31 -22.80
CA ARG A 140 -4.47 8.23 -22.38
C ARG A 140 -4.98 9.64 -22.02
N ALA A 141 -6.07 10.06 -22.64
CA ALA A 141 -6.71 11.34 -22.39
C ALA A 141 -7.55 11.38 -21.10
N ALA A 142 -7.77 10.24 -20.43
CA ALA A 142 -8.53 10.21 -19.19
C ALA A 142 -7.85 11.00 -18.08
N LYS A 143 -8.62 11.77 -17.32
CA LYS A 143 -8.08 12.48 -16.15
C LYS A 143 -7.70 11.47 -15.08
N TYR A 144 -6.53 11.64 -14.49
CA TYR A 144 -6.03 10.76 -13.44
C TYR A 144 -7.04 10.57 -12.30
N GLY A 145 -7.70 11.66 -11.85
CA GLY A 145 -8.70 11.58 -10.78
C GLY A 145 -9.89 10.68 -11.11
N ASP A 146 -10.29 10.60 -12.37
CA ASP A 146 -11.39 9.75 -12.81
C ASP A 146 -10.98 8.28 -12.84
N VAL A 147 -9.77 8.00 -13.26
CA VAL A 147 -9.20 6.63 -13.21
C VAL A 147 -9.06 6.15 -11.77
N VAL A 148 -8.61 7.02 -10.87
CA VAL A 148 -8.46 6.69 -9.44
C VAL A 148 -9.79 6.35 -8.79
N LYS A 149 -10.87 7.12 -9.07
CA LYS A 149 -12.22 6.80 -8.55
C LYS A 149 -12.65 5.37 -8.91
N VAL A 150 -12.40 4.97 -10.16
CA VAL A 150 -12.74 3.62 -10.63
C VAL A 150 -11.87 2.57 -9.93
N ILE A 151 -10.56 2.81 -9.81
CA ILE A 151 -9.65 1.90 -9.10
C ILE A 151 -10.06 1.74 -7.63
N ASP A 152 -10.43 2.83 -6.96
CA ASP A 152 -10.87 2.80 -5.56
C ASP A 152 -12.17 1.99 -5.41
N ALA A 153 -13.13 2.16 -6.32
CA ALA A 153 -14.35 1.37 -6.32
C ALA A 153 -14.08 -0.13 -6.54
N ILE A 154 -13.17 -0.47 -7.46
CA ILE A 154 -12.75 -1.84 -7.74
C ILE A 154 -12.08 -2.47 -6.52
N LYS A 155 -11.18 -1.73 -5.87
CA LYS A 155 -10.52 -2.19 -4.63
C LYS A 155 -11.50 -2.31 -3.47
N GLY A 156 -12.41 -1.36 -3.33
CA GLY A 156 -13.48 -1.42 -2.34
C GLY A 156 -14.40 -2.62 -2.51
N ALA A 157 -14.56 -3.12 -3.75
CA ALA A 157 -15.26 -4.37 -4.05
C ALA A 157 -14.43 -5.63 -3.74
N GLY A 158 -13.19 -5.50 -3.29
CA GLY A 158 -12.33 -6.61 -2.89
C GLY A 158 -11.43 -7.17 -4.00
N ALA A 159 -11.27 -6.49 -5.12
CA ALA A 159 -10.33 -6.88 -6.16
C ALA A 159 -8.88 -6.80 -5.70
N ASN A 160 -8.10 -7.84 -5.98
CA ASN A 160 -6.67 -7.90 -5.68
C ASN A 160 -5.99 -9.02 -6.50
N PRO A 161 -4.99 -8.71 -7.33
CA PRO A 161 -4.46 -7.38 -7.68
C PRO A 161 -5.34 -6.59 -8.64
N VAL A 162 -5.06 -5.28 -8.76
CA VAL A 162 -5.63 -4.40 -9.77
C VAL A 162 -4.50 -3.93 -10.69
N GLY A 163 -4.58 -4.28 -11.97
CA GLY A 163 -3.65 -3.82 -13.00
C GLY A 163 -4.20 -2.61 -13.74
N LEU A 164 -3.35 -1.68 -14.16
CA LEU A 164 -3.71 -0.54 -15.00
C LEU A 164 -3.05 -0.69 -16.37
N GLN A 165 -3.83 -0.63 -17.42
CA GLN A 165 -3.36 -0.57 -18.79
C GLN A 165 -3.80 0.76 -19.39
N VAL A 166 -2.85 1.55 -19.85
CA VAL A 166 -3.12 2.77 -20.58
C VAL A 166 -3.14 2.43 -22.07
N ASP A 167 -4.25 2.71 -22.73
CA ASP A 167 -4.40 2.47 -24.16
C ASP A 167 -3.98 3.70 -24.96
N ASP A 168 -3.20 3.46 -26.00
CA ASP A 168 -2.82 4.49 -26.98
C ASP A 168 -3.91 4.71 -28.05
N LEU A 169 -5.14 4.27 -27.78
CA LEU A 169 -6.26 4.51 -28.70
C LEU A 169 -6.54 6.02 -28.78
N PRO A 170 -6.63 6.56 -30.01
CA PRO A 170 -6.89 7.97 -30.25
C PRO A 170 -8.24 8.42 -29.72
#